data_f8cc08c3e7420688c34d15efa1c48df8
#
_entry.id   f8cc08c3e7420688c34d15efa1c48df8
#
_cell.length_a   1.000
_cell.length_b   1.000
_cell.length_c   1.000
_cell.angle_alpha   90.00
_cell.angle_beta   90.00
_cell.angle_gamma   90.00
#
_symmetry.space_group_name_H-M   'P 1'
#
loop_
_entity.id
_entity.type
_entity.pdbx_description
1 polymer ?
#
loop_
_entity_poly.entity_id
_entity_poly.type
_entity_poly.pdbx_seq_one_letter_code
_entity_poly.pdbx_strand_id
1 'polypeptide(L)'
;SHLKREEVGKMFEQKGISKEIGNYDPTYLTRCARYSLRKEFMDAGAGMTGCNFGVANTGDIVVCTNEGNADMSTSMPKLHIVAMGIEKVIPDYDSLAVFHRLLCRCGTGQPTTSFTSHFRQARPGAEMHVVLVDNGRSDTVANKEHWQTLKCIRCGACMNTCPVYRRSGGYSYTYFIPGPIGVNLGMLHDPQKHSENVSACSLCLSCDNVCPAEVAPGSQIYLWRQSLEALGKANQMKKIMSVGMSVLFNNPLLYNTALKFAPLANIFPDSITN
;
A
#
# COMPACT_ATOMS: atom_id res chain seq x y z
N SER A 1 -11.36 3.50 -4.95
CA SER A 1 -12.19 2.59 -4.15
C SER A 1 -12.93 3.28 -2.99
N HIS A 2 -12.92 4.62 -2.93
CA HIS A 2 -13.62 5.37 -1.87
C HIS A 2 -15.02 5.85 -2.30
N LEU A 3 -15.31 5.79 -3.59
CA LEU A 3 -16.61 6.17 -4.13
C LEU A 3 -17.60 5.02 -4.05
N LYS A 4 -18.82 5.33 -3.67
CA LYS A 4 -19.96 4.41 -3.76
C LYS A 4 -20.46 4.31 -5.21
N ARG A 5 -21.18 3.24 -5.55
CA ARG A 5 -21.71 3.03 -6.90
C ARG A 5 -22.60 4.17 -7.38
N GLU A 6 -23.38 4.78 -6.45
CA GLU A 6 -24.24 5.92 -6.74
C GLU A 6 -23.44 7.17 -7.12
N GLU A 7 -22.29 7.38 -6.49
CA GLU A 7 -21.39 8.50 -6.79
C GLU A 7 -20.69 8.28 -8.14
N VAL A 8 -20.29 7.06 -8.44
CA VAL A 8 -19.74 6.68 -9.77
C VAL A 8 -20.81 6.89 -10.86
N GLY A 9 -22.04 6.44 -10.62
CA GLY A 9 -23.15 6.62 -11.56
C GLY A 9 -23.43 8.09 -11.87
N LYS A 10 -23.53 8.94 -10.85
CA LYS A 10 -23.69 10.39 -11.02
C LYS A 10 -22.53 11.02 -11.81
N MET A 11 -21.31 10.57 -11.58
CA MET A 11 -20.16 11.07 -12.34
C MET A 11 -20.25 10.63 -13.81
N PHE A 12 -20.71 9.40 -14.09
CA PHE A 12 -20.92 8.92 -15.45
C PHE A 12 -22.01 9.69 -16.18
N GLU A 13 -23.11 10.05 -15.50
CA GLU A 13 -24.15 10.92 -16.01
C GLU A 13 -23.61 12.31 -16.37
N GLN A 14 -22.88 12.95 -15.45
CA GLN A 14 -22.26 14.25 -15.66
C GLN A 14 -21.29 14.28 -16.84
N LYS A 15 -20.57 13.17 -17.09
CA LYS A 15 -19.63 13.02 -18.20
C LYS A 15 -20.27 12.50 -19.50
N GLY A 16 -21.58 12.24 -19.51
CA GLY A 16 -22.28 11.69 -20.68
C GLY A 16 -21.90 10.25 -21.01
N ILE A 17 -21.26 9.52 -20.09
CA ILE A 17 -20.90 8.12 -20.22
C ILE A 17 -22.12 7.22 -20.04
N SER A 18 -22.97 7.52 -19.03
CA SER A 18 -24.26 6.89 -18.82
C SER A 18 -25.35 7.62 -19.57
N LYS A 19 -26.22 6.88 -20.27
CA LYS A 19 -27.40 7.42 -20.96
C LYS A 19 -28.66 7.32 -20.09
N GLU A 20 -28.70 6.43 -19.12
CA GLU A 20 -29.82 6.20 -18.22
C GLU A 20 -29.57 6.92 -16.90
N ILE A 21 -30.35 7.94 -16.61
CA ILE A 21 -30.24 8.71 -15.38
C ILE A 21 -30.83 7.89 -14.21
N GLY A 22 -30.09 7.81 -13.11
CA GLY A 22 -30.50 7.07 -11.90
C GLY A 22 -30.30 5.55 -11.97
N ASN A 23 -29.76 5.02 -13.07
CA ASN A 23 -29.43 3.60 -13.15
C ASN A 23 -28.02 3.37 -12.59
N TYR A 24 -27.93 2.89 -11.35
CA TYR A 24 -26.68 2.60 -10.65
C TYR A 24 -26.41 1.09 -10.52
N ASP A 25 -27.04 0.26 -11.39
CA ASP A 25 -26.71 -1.14 -11.46
C ASP A 25 -25.23 -1.36 -11.83
N PRO A 26 -24.46 -2.15 -11.08
CA PRO A 26 -23.04 -2.36 -11.36
C PRO A 26 -22.77 -2.91 -12.75
N THR A 27 -23.61 -3.81 -13.26
CA THR A 27 -23.46 -4.39 -14.59
C THR A 27 -23.66 -3.34 -15.68
N TYR A 28 -24.67 -2.48 -15.51
CA TYR A 28 -24.93 -1.37 -16.42
C TYR A 28 -23.76 -0.38 -16.44
N LEU A 29 -23.30 0.08 -15.27
CA LEU A 29 -22.16 1.00 -15.16
C LEU A 29 -20.87 0.43 -15.76
N THR A 30 -20.61 -0.87 -15.55
CA THR A 30 -19.46 -1.55 -16.15
C THR A 30 -19.56 -1.58 -17.67
N ARG A 31 -20.74 -1.83 -18.23
CA ARG A 31 -20.98 -1.77 -19.68
C ARG A 31 -20.77 -0.36 -20.24
N CYS A 32 -21.26 0.66 -19.55
CA CYS A 32 -21.04 2.06 -19.93
C CYS A 32 -19.54 2.39 -19.99
N ALA A 33 -18.78 2.02 -18.93
CA ALA A 33 -17.32 2.19 -18.93
C ALA A 33 -16.65 1.43 -20.08
N ARG A 34 -17.04 0.19 -20.33
CA ARG A 34 -16.51 -0.64 -21.42
C ARG A 34 -16.70 0.02 -22.78
N TYR A 35 -17.89 0.52 -23.07
CA TYR A 35 -18.18 1.17 -24.36
C TYR A 35 -17.41 2.49 -24.52
N SER A 36 -17.32 3.28 -23.43
CA SER A 36 -16.58 4.54 -23.45
C SER A 36 -15.09 4.33 -23.67
N LEU A 37 -14.48 3.35 -22.99
CA LEU A 37 -13.04 3.12 -23.03
C LEU A 37 -12.59 2.27 -24.22
N ARG A 38 -13.49 1.55 -24.90
CA ARG A 38 -13.12 0.61 -25.97
C ARG A 38 -12.32 1.28 -27.08
N LYS A 39 -12.75 2.45 -27.52
CA LYS A 39 -12.07 3.19 -28.59
C LYS A 39 -10.68 3.61 -28.15
N GLU A 40 -10.53 4.11 -26.94
CA GLU A 40 -9.24 4.53 -26.37
C GLU A 40 -8.24 3.37 -26.34
N PHE A 41 -8.67 2.16 -25.93
CA PHE A 41 -7.83 0.97 -25.98
C PHE A 41 -7.45 0.55 -27.39
N MET A 42 -8.37 0.67 -28.36
CA MET A 42 -8.12 0.29 -29.76
C MET A 42 -7.16 1.25 -30.47
N ASP A 43 -7.24 2.54 -30.15
CA ASP A 43 -6.47 3.61 -30.78
C ASP A 43 -5.13 3.87 -30.05
N ALA A 44 -4.88 3.23 -28.91
CA ALA A 44 -3.67 3.44 -28.12
C ALA A 44 -2.40 3.01 -28.88
N GLY A 45 -1.45 3.95 -29.04
CA GLY A 45 -0.16 3.69 -29.68
C GLY A 45 0.83 2.96 -28.78
N ALA A 46 0.72 3.16 -27.46
CA ALA A 46 1.56 2.53 -26.45
C ALA A 46 0.73 2.08 -25.25
N GLY A 47 1.13 0.97 -24.63
CA GLY A 47 0.61 0.51 -23.35
C GLY A 47 1.73 0.45 -22.32
N MET A 48 1.43 0.87 -21.09
CA MET A 48 2.37 0.81 -19.99
C MET A 48 1.82 -0.08 -18.88
N THR A 49 2.66 -0.98 -18.37
CA THR A 49 2.32 -1.83 -17.22
C THR A 49 3.38 -1.73 -16.13
N GLY A 50 2.97 -2.06 -14.91
CA GLY A 50 3.91 -2.47 -13.88
C GLY A 50 4.34 -3.93 -14.08
N CYS A 51 5.01 -4.47 -13.05
CA CYS A 51 5.42 -5.87 -12.98
C CYS A 51 5.22 -6.37 -11.55
N ASN A 52 4.63 -7.57 -11.40
CA ASN A 52 4.58 -8.25 -10.12
C ASN A 52 5.88 -9.01 -9.85
N PHE A 53 6.38 -9.74 -10.86
CA PHE A 53 7.62 -10.52 -10.78
C PHE A 53 8.37 -10.50 -12.11
N GLY A 54 9.70 -10.37 -12.06
CA GLY A 54 10.59 -10.58 -13.19
C GLY A 54 11.40 -11.85 -12.97
N VAL A 55 11.30 -12.84 -13.87
CA VAL A 55 11.97 -14.14 -13.74
C VAL A 55 13.34 -14.08 -14.39
N ALA A 56 14.41 -14.07 -13.60
CA ALA A 56 15.77 -13.80 -14.07
C ALA A 56 16.29 -14.82 -15.09
N ASN A 57 16.03 -16.11 -14.87
CA ASN A 57 16.56 -17.17 -15.74
C ASN A 57 15.92 -17.22 -17.14
N THR A 58 14.74 -16.59 -17.33
CA THR A 58 14.02 -16.62 -18.60
C THR A 58 13.77 -15.24 -19.19
N GLY A 59 13.92 -14.18 -18.39
CA GLY A 59 13.57 -12.82 -18.77
C GLY A 59 12.08 -12.53 -18.80
N ASP A 60 11.24 -13.42 -18.28
CA ASP A 60 9.79 -13.23 -18.27
C ASP A 60 9.36 -12.14 -17.29
N ILE A 61 8.47 -11.29 -17.76
CA ILE A 61 7.75 -10.31 -16.96
C ILE A 61 6.38 -10.87 -16.63
N VAL A 62 6.05 -10.96 -15.34
CA VAL A 62 4.78 -11.53 -14.87
C VAL A 62 3.91 -10.43 -14.29
N VAL A 63 2.67 -10.33 -14.80
CA VAL A 63 1.65 -9.39 -14.33
C VAL A 63 0.43 -10.17 -13.87
N CYS A 64 0.01 -9.94 -12.61
CA CYS A 64 -1.14 -10.57 -11.99
C CYS A 64 -2.28 -9.55 -11.85
N THR A 65 -3.43 -9.84 -12.44
CA THR A 65 -4.64 -9.01 -12.34
C THR A 65 -5.90 -9.85 -12.18
N ASN A 66 -7.00 -9.22 -11.80
CA ASN A 66 -8.32 -9.85 -11.76
C ASN A 66 -9.28 -9.26 -12.81
N GLU A 67 -8.95 -8.12 -13.39
CA GLU A 67 -9.80 -7.36 -14.30
C GLU A 67 -9.38 -7.45 -15.77
N GLY A 68 -8.26 -8.11 -16.10
CA GLY A 68 -7.72 -8.19 -17.44
C GLY A 68 -7.22 -6.86 -18.01
N ASN A 69 -7.05 -5.84 -17.17
CA ASN A 69 -6.63 -4.50 -17.57
C ASN A 69 -5.21 -4.47 -18.15
N ALA A 70 -4.29 -5.28 -17.62
CA ALA A 70 -2.94 -5.41 -18.15
C ALA A 70 -2.97 -6.04 -19.56
N ASP A 71 -3.77 -7.08 -19.75
CA ASP A 71 -3.91 -7.75 -21.05
C ASP A 71 -4.47 -6.81 -22.11
N MET A 72 -5.45 -5.98 -21.75
CA MET A 72 -5.98 -4.96 -22.67
C MET A 72 -4.94 -3.89 -22.99
N SER A 73 -4.14 -3.46 -22.00
CA SER A 73 -3.08 -2.46 -22.20
C SER A 73 -1.91 -2.98 -23.02
N THR A 74 -1.73 -4.28 -23.16
CA THR A 74 -0.59 -4.90 -23.86
C THR A 74 -0.96 -5.54 -25.18
N SER A 75 -2.21 -5.97 -25.34
CA SER A 75 -2.64 -6.73 -26.54
C SER A 75 -2.95 -5.86 -27.74
N MET A 76 -3.33 -4.60 -27.57
CA MET A 76 -3.71 -3.69 -28.67
C MET A 76 -2.53 -2.83 -29.17
N PRO A 77 -1.78 -2.12 -28.29
CA PRO A 77 -0.71 -1.22 -28.72
C PRO A 77 0.46 -1.96 -29.38
N LYS A 78 1.17 -1.27 -30.28
CA LYS A 78 2.41 -1.79 -30.88
C LYS A 78 3.62 -1.64 -29.98
N LEU A 79 3.55 -0.77 -28.97
CA LEU A 79 4.61 -0.53 -27.99
C LEU A 79 4.11 -0.92 -26.60
N HIS A 80 4.84 -1.83 -25.94
CA HIS A 80 4.63 -2.18 -24.53
C HIS A 80 5.82 -1.72 -23.68
N ILE A 81 5.57 -0.85 -22.71
CA ILE A 81 6.57 -0.36 -21.75
C ILE A 81 6.27 -0.97 -20.38
N VAL A 82 7.22 -1.69 -19.82
CA VAL A 82 7.14 -2.27 -18.46
C VAL A 82 8.00 -1.48 -17.51
N ALA A 83 7.41 -0.91 -16.46
CA ALA A 83 8.14 -0.31 -15.35
C ALA A 83 8.27 -1.32 -14.20
N MET A 84 9.48 -1.79 -13.91
CA MET A 84 9.75 -2.81 -12.92
C MET A 84 10.78 -2.33 -11.89
N GLY A 85 10.41 -2.33 -10.60
CA GLY A 85 11.40 -2.14 -9.54
C GLY A 85 12.38 -3.32 -9.47
N ILE A 86 13.65 -3.04 -9.23
CA ILE A 86 14.69 -4.09 -9.15
C ILE A 86 14.39 -5.15 -8.08
N GLU A 87 13.62 -4.80 -7.06
CA GLU A 87 13.18 -5.71 -5.99
C GLU A 87 12.15 -6.75 -6.45
N LYS A 88 11.67 -6.67 -7.71
CA LYS A 88 10.70 -7.61 -8.27
C LYS A 88 11.35 -8.82 -8.97
N VAL A 89 12.66 -8.82 -9.08
CA VAL A 89 13.40 -9.90 -9.73
C VAL A 89 13.44 -11.12 -8.81
N ILE A 90 13.04 -12.27 -9.35
CA ILE A 90 13.10 -13.58 -8.70
C ILE A 90 13.94 -14.54 -9.57
N PRO A 91 14.56 -15.57 -8.99
CA PRO A 91 15.48 -16.43 -9.74
C PRO A 91 14.82 -17.20 -10.89
N ASP A 92 13.70 -17.87 -10.61
CA ASP A 92 13.12 -18.91 -11.44
C ASP A 92 11.62 -19.08 -11.27
N TYR A 93 11.03 -20.01 -12.01
CA TYR A 93 9.60 -20.35 -11.95
C TYR A 93 9.18 -21.08 -10.67
N ASP A 94 10.07 -21.81 -10.01
CA ASP A 94 9.76 -22.47 -8.75
C ASP A 94 9.52 -21.41 -7.67
N SER A 95 10.36 -20.39 -7.63
CA SER A 95 10.16 -19.20 -6.81
C SER A 95 8.85 -18.46 -7.19
N LEU A 96 8.55 -18.31 -8.48
CA LEU A 96 7.31 -17.71 -8.94
C LEU A 96 6.09 -18.47 -8.43
N ALA A 97 6.10 -19.80 -8.50
CA ALA A 97 4.99 -20.64 -8.05
C ALA A 97 4.66 -20.42 -6.57
N VAL A 98 5.67 -20.20 -5.73
CA VAL A 98 5.49 -19.85 -4.31
C VAL A 98 4.90 -18.45 -4.16
N PHE A 99 5.57 -17.45 -4.74
CA PHE A 99 5.15 -16.05 -4.58
C PHE A 99 3.77 -15.76 -5.17
N HIS A 100 3.41 -16.39 -6.29
CA HIS A 100 2.09 -16.25 -6.90
C HIS A 100 0.99 -16.76 -5.98
N ARG A 101 1.17 -17.92 -5.35
CA ARG A 101 0.23 -18.46 -4.37
C ARG A 101 0.09 -17.56 -3.14
N LEU A 102 1.20 -17.04 -2.63
CA LEU A 102 1.19 -16.11 -1.50
C LEU A 102 0.48 -14.80 -1.87
N LEU A 103 0.77 -14.24 -3.05
CA LEU A 103 0.14 -13.01 -3.53
C LEU A 103 -1.38 -13.13 -3.57
N CYS A 104 -1.89 -14.17 -4.24
CA CYS A 104 -3.33 -14.35 -4.46
C CYS A 104 -4.09 -14.61 -3.17
N ARG A 105 -3.58 -15.54 -2.35
CA ARG A 105 -4.24 -15.93 -1.09
C ARG A 105 -4.23 -14.82 -0.05
N CYS A 106 -3.11 -14.13 0.10
CA CYS A 106 -2.98 -13.06 1.09
C CYS A 106 -3.64 -11.76 0.64
N GLY A 107 -3.79 -11.53 -0.66
CA GLY A 107 -4.45 -10.34 -1.21
C GLY A 107 -5.96 -10.42 -1.17
N THR A 108 -6.50 -11.47 -1.76
CA THR A 108 -7.95 -11.60 -2.04
C THR A 108 -8.56 -12.93 -1.60
N GLY A 109 -7.78 -13.84 -1.02
CA GLY A 109 -8.23 -15.19 -0.65
C GLY A 109 -8.39 -16.16 -1.83
N GLN A 110 -8.00 -15.76 -3.03
CA GLN A 110 -8.08 -16.57 -4.24
C GLN A 110 -6.95 -17.61 -4.29
N PRO A 111 -7.17 -18.81 -4.87
CA PRO A 111 -6.08 -19.76 -5.13
C PRO A 111 -5.11 -19.28 -6.19
N THR A 112 -5.57 -18.50 -7.18
CA THR A 112 -4.81 -17.85 -8.25
C THR A 112 -5.52 -16.57 -8.69
N THR A 113 -4.83 -15.65 -9.36
CA THR A 113 -5.45 -14.49 -10.00
C THR A 113 -6.22 -14.90 -11.26
N SER A 114 -7.25 -14.13 -11.63
CA SER A 114 -8.04 -14.39 -12.85
C SER A 114 -7.17 -14.34 -14.11
N PHE A 115 -6.19 -13.43 -14.13
CA PHE A 115 -5.22 -13.28 -15.21
C PHE A 115 -3.81 -13.29 -14.62
N THR A 116 -2.98 -14.22 -15.08
CA THR A 116 -1.54 -14.26 -14.80
C THR A 116 -0.83 -14.26 -16.15
N SER A 117 -0.42 -13.08 -16.59
CA SER A 117 0.12 -12.88 -17.91
C SER A 117 1.64 -12.88 -17.90
N HIS A 118 2.24 -13.65 -18.82
CA HIS A 118 3.68 -13.79 -18.99
C HIS A 118 4.12 -13.14 -20.29
N PHE A 119 5.04 -12.19 -20.18
CA PHE A 119 5.59 -11.46 -21.32
C PHE A 119 7.10 -11.72 -21.40
N ARG A 120 7.52 -12.62 -22.30
CA ARG A 120 8.93 -12.93 -22.53
C ARG A 120 9.53 -12.08 -23.65
N GLN A 121 8.73 -11.78 -24.65
CA GLN A 121 9.12 -11.00 -25.82
C GLN A 121 7.96 -10.21 -26.39
N ALA A 122 8.28 -9.24 -27.23
CA ALA A 122 7.25 -8.51 -27.96
C ALA A 122 6.48 -9.44 -28.91
N ARG A 123 5.20 -9.14 -29.16
CA ARG A 123 4.44 -9.79 -30.23
C ARG A 123 5.06 -9.50 -31.62
N PRO A 124 4.81 -10.33 -32.65
CA PRO A 124 5.20 -10.01 -33.99
C PRO A 124 4.69 -8.62 -34.41
N GLY A 125 5.61 -7.77 -34.90
CA GLY A 125 5.30 -6.40 -35.35
C GLY A 125 5.05 -5.39 -34.21
N ALA A 126 5.41 -5.72 -32.99
CA ALA A 126 5.38 -4.83 -31.80
C ALA A 126 6.74 -4.77 -31.13
N GLU A 127 6.90 -3.83 -30.21
CA GLU A 127 8.09 -3.63 -29.40
C GLU A 127 7.75 -3.77 -27.91
N MET A 128 8.68 -4.27 -27.10
CA MET A 128 8.57 -4.33 -25.65
C MET A 128 9.87 -3.80 -25.01
N HIS A 129 9.72 -2.85 -24.12
CA HIS A 129 10.82 -2.24 -23.36
C HIS A 129 10.60 -2.44 -21.87
N VAL A 130 11.60 -2.96 -21.18
CA VAL A 130 11.58 -3.13 -19.73
C VAL A 130 12.49 -2.09 -19.08
N VAL A 131 11.89 -1.22 -18.30
CA VAL A 131 12.60 -0.18 -17.55
C VAL A 131 12.80 -0.67 -16.11
N LEU A 132 14.06 -0.96 -15.75
CA LEU A 132 14.43 -1.32 -14.39
C LEU A 132 14.58 -0.05 -13.55
N VAL A 133 13.81 0.03 -12.47
CA VAL A 133 13.73 1.22 -11.62
C VAL A 133 14.41 0.93 -10.29
N ASP A 134 15.51 1.58 -10.02
CA ASP A 134 16.14 1.54 -8.70
C ASP A 134 15.43 2.47 -7.69
N ASN A 135 15.41 3.77 -7.95
CA ASN A 135 14.76 4.77 -7.10
C ASN A 135 15.05 4.58 -5.60
N GLY A 136 16.33 4.44 -5.24
CA GLY A 136 16.82 4.28 -3.86
C GLY A 136 16.65 2.87 -3.26
N ARG A 137 16.31 1.86 -4.07
CA ARG A 137 16.22 0.46 -3.58
C ARG A 137 17.58 -0.10 -3.24
N SER A 138 18.60 0.23 -4.01
CA SER A 138 19.98 -0.14 -3.71
C SER A 138 20.45 0.40 -2.35
N ASP A 139 20.12 1.65 -2.05
CA ASP A 139 20.41 2.26 -0.75
C ASP A 139 19.62 1.58 0.37
N THR A 140 18.36 1.19 0.08
CA THR A 140 17.53 0.46 1.04
C THR A 140 18.09 -0.92 1.35
N VAL A 141 18.66 -1.63 0.37
CA VAL A 141 19.36 -2.92 0.60
C VAL A 141 20.52 -2.78 1.58
N ALA A 142 21.26 -1.68 1.49
CA ALA A 142 22.36 -1.38 2.39
C ALA A 142 21.92 -1.01 3.83
N ASN A 143 20.65 -0.66 4.02
CA ASN A 143 20.10 -0.28 5.31
C ASN A 143 19.76 -1.53 6.15
N LYS A 144 20.57 -1.83 7.17
CA LYS A 144 20.42 -3.02 8.01
C LYS A 144 19.09 -3.12 8.74
N GLU A 145 18.45 -2.02 9.04
CA GLU A 145 17.21 -1.96 9.83
C GLU A 145 15.95 -2.05 8.96
N HIS A 146 16.02 -1.62 7.68
CA HIS A 146 14.82 -1.45 6.86
C HIS A 146 14.85 -2.16 5.49
N TRP A 147 15.89 -2.93 5.17
CA TRP A 147 16.01 -3.65 3.90
C TRP A 147 14.86 -4.66 3.67
N GLN A 148 14.30 -5.24 4.74
CA GLN A 148 13.16 -6.15 4.63
C GLN A 148 11.94 -5.53 3.96
N THR A 149 11.83 -4.19 3.94
CA THR A 149 10.75 -3.50 3.21
C THR A 149 10.72 -3.90 1.73
N LEU A 150 11.87 -4.22 1.14
CA LEU A 150 11.98 -4.64 -0.27
C LEU A 150 11.44 -6.05 -0.55
N LYS A 151 11.30 -6.90 0.46
CA LYS A 151 10.65 -8.22 0.31
C LYS A 151 9.15 -8.11 -0.01
N CYS A 152 8.56 -6.92 0.07
CA CYS A 152 7.12 -6.73 -0.07
C CYS A 152 6.61 -7.11 -1.45
N ILE A 153 5.76 -8.16 -1.53
CA ILE A 153 5.09 -8.62 -2.76
C ILE A 153 3.81 -7.83 -3.10
N ARG A 154 3.48 -6.81 -2.33
CA ARG A 154 2.31 -5.93 -2.53
C ARG A 154 0.94 -6.62 -2.41
N CYS A 155 0.83 -7.69 -1.65
CA CYS A 155 -0.44 -8.42 -1.45
C CYS A 155 -1.52 -7.64 -0.67
N GLY A 156 -1.14 -6.62 0.13
CA GLY A 156 -2.10 -5.82 0.88
C GLY A 156 -2.58 -6.42 2.21
N ALA A 157 -2.15 -7.63 2.60
CA ALA A 157 -2.59 -8.28 3.84
C ALA A 157 -2.41 -7.40 5.10
N CYS A 158 -1.30 -6.67 5.18
CA CYS A 158 -1.04 -5.75 6.28
C CYS A 158 -2.06 -4.60 6.38
N MET A 159 -2.62 -4.14 5.27
CA MET A 159 -3.70 -3.13 5.26
C MET A 159 -5.01 -3.72 5.76
N ASN A 160 -5.33 -4.95 5.35
CA ASN A 160 -6.58 -5.62 5.74
C ASN A 160 -6.69 -5.85 7.25
N THR A 161 -5.57 -6.08 7.94
CA THR A 161 -5.55 -6.29 9.39
C THR A 161 -5.35 -5.00 10.19
N CYS A 162 -4.90 -3.91 9.57
CA CYS A 162 -4.51 -2.68 10.27
C CYS A 162 -5.74 -1.92 10.82
N PRO A 163 -5.86 -1.73 12.15
CA PRO A 163 -6.99 -0.99 12.72
C PRO A 163 -7.00 0.48 12.31
N VAL A 164 -5.83 1.09 12.16
CA VAL A 164 -5.70 2.49 11.72
C VAL A 164 -6.18 2.64 10.28
N TYR A 165 -5.69 1.79 9.37
CA TYR A 165 -6.12 1.83 7.97
C TYR A 165 -7.62 1.56 7.80
N ARG A 166 -8.15 0.58 8.53
CA ARG A 166 -9.59 0.25 8.49
C ARG A 166 -10.49 1.40 8.97
N ARG A 167 -9.96 2.23 9.88
CA ARG A 167 -10.72 3.37 10.43
C ARG A 167 -10.60 4.62 9.55
N SER A 168 -9.39 4.96 9.09
CA SER A 168 -9.10 6.23 8.42
C SER A 168 -9.11 6.15 6.89
N GLY A 169 -8.92 4.94 6.32
CA GLY A 169 -8.78 4.75 4.88
C GLY A 169 -7.44 5.21 4.32
N GLY A 170 -7.27 5.09 3.01
CA GLY A 170 -5.99 5.38 2.33
C GLY A 170 -5.67 6.87 2.22
N TYR A 171 -6.67 7.74 2.15
CA TYR A 171 -6.47 9.18 1.98
C TYR A 171 -5.83 9.89 3.18
N SER A 172 -5.88 9.27 4.36
CA SER A 172 -5.25 9.83 5.57
C SER A 172 -3.72 9.72 5.57
N TYR A 173 -3.16 8.92 4.66
CA TYR A 173 -1.71 8.72 4.56
C TYR A 173 -1.08 9.76 3.63
N THR A 174 0.08 10.29 4.02
CA THR A 174 0.82 11.29 3.24
C THR A 174 1.59 10.68 2.06
N TYR A 175 1.78 9.36 2.04
CA TYR A 175 2.42 8.62 0.95
C TYR A 175 1.37 7.91 0.08
N PHE A 176 1.61 7.80 -1.23
CA PHE A 176 0.64 7.25 -2.19
C PHE A 176 0.32 5.76 -1.98
N ILE A 177 1.21 5.01 -1.32
CA ILE A 177 0.91 3.67 -0.82
C ILE A 177 0.52 3.80 0.65
N PRO A 178 -0.73 3.45 1.03
CA PRO A 178 -1.18 3.56 2.41
C PRO A 178 -0.85 2.32 3.25
N GLY A 179 -1.23 2.39 4.53
CA GLY A 179 -1.11 1.27 5.46
C GLY A 179 0.31 1.02 5.97
N PRO A 180 0.54 -0.06 6.71
CA PRO A 180 1.81 -0.31 7.40
C PRO A 180 3.03 -0.34 6.48
N ILE A 181 2.91 -0.95 5.30
CA ILE A 181 4.02 -0.95 4.32
C ILE A 181 4.25 0.45 3.75
N GLY A 182 3.20 1.21 3.51
CA GLY A 182 3.30 2.57 2.99
C GLY A 182 3.96 3.54 3.95
N VAL A 183 3.76 3.35 5.28
CA VAL A 183 4.49 4.12 6.30
C VAL A 183 6.00 3.90 6.16
N ASN A 184 6.44 2.65 6.05
CA ASN A 184 7.87 2.33 5.90
C ASN A 184 8.44 2.87 4.58
N LEU A 185 7.73 2.71 3.46
CA LEU A 185 8.16 3.22 2.16
C LEU A 185 8.21 4.76 2.14
N GLY A 186 7.25 5.43 2.77
CA GLY A 186 7.26 6.88 2.91
C GLY A 186 8.48 7.37 3.69
N MET A 187 8.82 6.69 4.78
CA MET A 187 10.00 7.01 5.59
C MET A 187 11.31 6.79 4.82
N LEU A 188 11.39 5.75 4.00
CA LEU A 188 12.55 5.50 3.14
C LEU A 188 12.68 6.55 2.04
N HIS A 189 11.55 7.09 1.56
CA HIS A 189 11.54 8.08 0.49
C HIS A 189 11.84 9.51 1.00
N ASP A 190 11.09 9.95 2.01
CA ASP A 190 11.24 11.29 2.61
C ASP A 190 10.80 11.28 4.08
N PRO A 191 11.76 11.07 5.01
CA PRO A 191 11.47 11.02 6.44
C PRO A 191 10.86 12.31 6.99
N GLN A 192 11.15 13.46 6.38
CA GLN A 192 10.62 14.74 6.86
C GLN A 192 9.13 14.86 6.57
N LYS A 193 8.73 14.51 5.36
CA LYS A 193 7.36 14.60 4.89
C LYS A 193 6.43 13.55 5.50
N HIS A 194 6.94 12.34 5.80
CA HIS A 194 6.12 11.19 6.15
C HIS A 194 6.20 10.75 7.61
N SER A 195 6.95 11.47 8.46
CA SER A 195 7.15 11.15 9.88
C SER A 195 5.85 11.09 10.71
N GLU A 196 4.83 11.86 10.37
CA GLU A 196 3.56 11.85 11.10
C GLU A 196 2.83 10.50 10.99
N ASN A 197 2.94 9.82 9.85
CA ASN A 197 2.35 8.49 9.64
C ASN A 197 2.91 7.45 10.62
N VAL A 198 4.17 7.58 11.02
CA VAL A 198 4.84 6.72 12.00
C VAL A 198 4.17 6.84 13.38
N SER A 199 3.82 8.07 13.75
CA SER A 199 3.14 8.36 15.03
C SER A 199 1.70 7.86 15.09
N ALA A 200 1.02 7.75 13.96
CA ALA A 200 -0.37 7.28 13.88
C ALA A 200 -0.51 5.77 14.10
N CYS A 201 0.57 4.99 13.99
CA CYS A 201 0.54 3.54 14.19
C CYS A 201 0.27 3.18 15.65
N SER A 202 -0.64 2.22 15.92
CA SER A 202 -0.91 1.71 17.26
C SER A 202 0.11 0.71 17.80
N LEU A 203 1.08 0.29 16.97
CA LEU A 203 2.08 -0.76 17.29
C LEU A 203 1.46 -2.10 17.74
N CYS A 204 0.30 -2.45 17.24
CA CYS A 204 -0.36 -3.73 17.56
C CYS A 204 0.32 -4.96 16.92
N LEU A 205 1.29 -4.76 16.03
CA LEU A 205 2.08 -5.78 15.33
C LEU A 205 1.27 -6.80 14.51
N SER A 206 -0.04 -6.62 14.36
CA SER A 206 -0.88 -7.52 13.55
C SER A 206 -0.39 -7.63 12.11
N CYS A 207 0.17 -6.54 11.55
CA CYS A 207 0.73 -6.53 10.20
C CYS A 207 1.99 -7.38 10.05
N ASP A 208 2.76 -7.60 11.12
CA ASP A 208 3.93 -8.48 11.11
C ASP A 208 3.50 -9.94 11.04
N ASN A 209 2.49 -10.31 11.85
CA ASN A 209 1.97 -11.67 11.94
C ASN A 209 1.32 -12.16 10.64
N VAL A 210 0.68 -11.27 9.86
CA VAL A 210 -0.02 -11.65 8.62
C VAL A 210 0.85 -11.52 7.37
N CYS A 211 2.08 -11.02 7.49
CA CYS A 211 2.93 -10.78 6.33
C CYS A 211 3.52 -12.08 5.78
N PRO A 212 3.13 -12.52 4.56
CA PRO A 212 3.61 -13.78 4.00
C PRO A 212 5.09 -13.73 3.55
N ALA A 213 5.65 -12.51 3.43
CA ALA A 213 7.03 -12.29 3.04
C ALA A 213 7.92 -11.83 4.22
N GLU A 214 7.41 -11.92 5.44
CA GLU A 214 8.14 -11.57 6.67
C GLU A 214 8.83 -10.19 6.62
N VAL A 215 8.09 -9.20 6.12
CA VAL A 215 8.58 -7.80 6.05
C VAL A 215 8.67 -7.17 7.43
N ALA A 216 7.85 -7.64 8.38
CA ALA A 216 7.70 -7.09 9.73
C ALA A 216 7.44 -5.55 9.76
N PRO A 217 6.37 -5.07 9.08
CA PRO A 217 6.17 -3.62 8.90
C PRO A 217 5.97 -2.86 10.22
N GLY A 218 5.33 -3.48 11.23
CA GLY A 218 5.08 -2.88 12.53
C GLY A 218 6.37 -2.72 13.34
N SER A 219 7.22 -3.74 13.34
CA SER A 219 8.54 -3.70 13.98
C SER A 219 9.43 -2.62 13.34
N GLN A 220 9.43 -2.48 12.01
CA GLN A 220 10.14 -1.42 11.33
C GLN A 220 9.60 -0.02 11.68
N ILE A 221 8.27 0.14 11.83
CA ILE A 221 7.69 1.41 12.28
C ILE A 221 8.16 1.76 13.69
N TYR A 222 8.35 0.77 14.55
CA TYR A 222 8.93 1.01 15.88
C TYR A 222 10.38 1.51 15.79
N LEU A 223 11.22 0.92 14.93
CA LEU A 223 12.58 1.40 14.69
C LEU A 223 12.60 2.84 14.14
N TRP A 224 11.70 3.19 13.24
CA TRP A 224 11.53 4.56 12.77
C TRP A 224 11.18 5.55 13.89
N ARG A 225 10.36 5.16 14.87
CA ARG A 225 10.09 6.01 16.05
C ARG A 225 11.34 6.28 16.85
N GLN A 226 12.17 5.28 17.06
CA GLN A 226 13.44 5.43 17.77
C GLN A 226 14.39 6.35 17.00
N SER A 227 14.51 6.18 15.69
CA SER A 227 15.36 7.03 14.84
C SER A 227 14.90 8.49 14.82
N LEU A 228 13.58 8.74 14.74
CA LEU A 228 13.01 10.09 14.80
C LEU A 228 13.25 10.77 16.16
N GLU A 229 13.19 10.01 17.24
CA GLU A 229 13.51 10.52 18.58
C GLU A 229 14.99 10.89 18.72
N ALA A 230 15.89 10.00 18.26
CA ALA A 230 17.33 10.24 18.25
C ALA A 230 17.71 11.48 17.44
N LEU A 231 17.00 11.78 16.34
CA LEU A 231 17.19 12.97 15.51
C LEU A 231 16.53 14.23 16.09
N GLY A 232 15.89 14.15 17.28
CA GLY A 232 15.19 15.28 17.87
C GLY A 232 13.94 15.74 17.11
N LYS A 233 13.44 14.93 16.16
CA LYS A 233 12.26 15.23 15.34
C LYS A 233 10.95 14.73 15.94
N ALA A 234 10.99 14.09 17.13
CA ALA A 234 9.81 13.69 17.86
C ALA A 234 9.02 14.90 18.36
N ASN A 235 7.70 14.77 18.45
CA ASN A 235 6.84 15.84 18.96
C ASN A 235 7.21 16.14 20.43
N GLN A 236 7.72 17.36 20.69
CA GLN A 236 8.22 17.81 21.98
C GLN A 236 7.15 17.67 23.08
N MET A 237 5.89 17.95 22.78
CA MET A 237 4.80 17.80 23.74
C MET A 237 4.64 16.36 24.17
N LYS A 238 4.68 15.39 23.24
CA LYS A 238 4.64 13.96 23.56
C LYS A 238 5.85 13.53 24.39
N LYS A 239 7.01 14.08 24.14
CA LYS A 239 8.23 13.81 24.91
C LYS A 239 8.06 14.28 26.36
N ILE A 240 7.60 15.51 26.58
CA ILE A 240 7.35 16.05 27.91
C ILE A 240 6.31 15.21 28.66
N MET A 241 5.20 14.85 27.98
CA MET A 241 4.17 13.98 28.57
C MET A 241 4.71 12.59 28.94
N SER A 242 5.52 11.99 28.06
CA SER A 242 6.13 10.68 28.31
C SER A 242 7.08 10.70 29.51
N VAL A 243 7.93 11.73 29.62
CA VAL A 243 8.82 11.92 30.76
C VAL A 243 8.01 12.14 32.03
N GLY A 244 6.98 13.00 31.99
CA GLY A 244 6.09 13.23 33.13
C GLY A 244 5.39 11.96 33.60
N MET A 245 4.84 11.17 32.70
CA MET A 245 4.24 9.86 33.02
C MET A 245 5.26 8.88 33.56
N SER A 246 6.47 8.84 33.01
CA SER A 246 7.54 7.98 33.54
C SER A 246 7.89 8.30 34.95
N VAL A 247 8.04 9.58 35.32
CA VAL A 247 8.29 10.03 36.68
C VAL A 247 7.13 9.66 37.62
N LEU A 248 5.90 9.85 37.16
CA LEU A 248 4.69 9.52 37.90
C LEU A 248 4.59 8.02 38.22
N PHE A 249 4.79 7.17 37.20
CA PHE A 249 4.63 5.72 37.32
C PHE A 249 5.80 5.05 38.06
N ASN A 250 7.00 5.63 38.00
CA ASN A 250 8.15 5.13 38.73
C ASN A 250 8.19 5.53 40.21
N ASN A 251 7.29 6.43 40.64
CA ASN A 251 7.24 6.86 42.02
C ASN A 251 5.88 6.48 42.66
N PRO A 252 5.84 5.45 43.57
CA PRO A 252 4.60 4.98 44.17
C PRO A 252 3.84 6.05 44.97
N LEU A 253 4.56 6.98 45.59
CA LEU A 253 3.93 8.07 46.34
C LEU A 253 3.21 9.05 45.42
N LEU A 254 3.87 9.46 44.31
CA LEU A 254 3.26 10.35 43.32
C LEU A 254 2.08 9.67 42.61
N TYR A 255 2.22 8.38 42.27
CA TYR A 255 1.15 7.59 41.64
C TYR A 255 -0.08 7.49 42.52
N ASN A 256 0.10 7.09 43.83
CA ASN A 256 -1.00 6.97 44.75
C ASN A 256 -1.68 8.32 45.07
N THR A 257 -0.90 9.41 45.08
CA THR A 257 -1.44 10.75 45.22
C THR A 257 -2.26 11.16 44.03
N ALA A 258 -1.74 10.92 42.79
CA ALA A 258 -2.46 11.21 41.58
C ALA A 258 -3.78 10.43 41.47
N LEU A 259 -3.81 9.16 41.90
CA LEU A 259 -5.04 8.37 41.94
C LEU A 259 -6.10 8.95 42.89
N LYS A 260 -5.71 9.54 44.01
CA LYS A 260 -6.66 10.21 44.94
C LYS A 260 -7.32 11.43 44.30
N PHE A 261 -6.63 12.11 43.40
CA PHE A 261 -7.14 13.27 42.67
C PHE A 261 -7.81 12.92 41.32
N ALA A 262 -7.67 11.68 40.83
CA ALA A 262 -8.27 11.23 39.55
C ALA A 262 -9.82 11.45 39.50
N PRO A 263 -10.62 11.26 40.58
CA PRO A 263 -12.06 11.53 40.50
C PRO A 263 -12.41 12.99 40.20
N LEU A 264 -11.51 13.96 40.53
CA LEU A 264 -11.72 15.36 40.19
C LEU A 264 -11.71 15.64 38.69
N ALA A 265 -11.13 14.73 37.86
CA ALA A 265 -11.17 14.83 36.40
C ALA A 265 -12.61 14.70 35.86
N ASN A 266 -13.51 14.05 36.57
CA ASN A 266 -14.93 13.92 36.18
C ASN A 266 -15.73 15.22 36.37
N ILE A 267 -15.12 16.27 36.94
CA ILE A 267 -15.74 17.60 37.10
C ILE A 267 -15.61 18.42 35.84
N PHE A 268 -14.68 18.02 34.90
CA PHE A 268 -14.55 18.71 33.60
C PHE A 268 -15.64 18.26 32.67
N PRO A 269 -16.24 19.21 31.88
CA PRO A 269 -17.29 18.86 30.95
C PRO A 269 -16.77 17.91 29.83
N ASP A 270 -17.63 16.99 29.37
CA ASP A 270 -17.34 15.97 28.34
C ASP A 270 -16.77 16.55 27.02
N SER A 271 -16.91 17.86 26.81
CA SER A 271 -16.33 18.57 25.64
C SER A 271 -14.78 18.65 25.65
N ILE A 272 -14.13 18.31 26.75
CA ILE A 272 -12.65 18.33 26.88
C ILE A 272 -12.09 16.88 26.87
N THR A 273 -12.95 15.88 27.08
CA THR A 273 -12.56 14.45 27.18
C THR A 273 -12.87 13.61 25.94
N ASN A 274 -13.49 14.19 24.90
CA ASN A 274 -13.78 13.54 23.61
C ASN A 274 -12.87 14.04 22.48
#